data_63a68339a89a1b68177a3f9aa1194ceb
#
_entry.id   63a68339a89a1b68177a3f9aa1194ceb
#
_cell.length_a   1.000
_cell.length_b   1.000
_cell.length_c   1.000
_cell.angle_alpha   90.00
_cell.angle_beta   90.00
_cell.angle_gamma   90.00
#
_symmetry.space_group_name_H-M   'P 1'
#
loop_
_entity.id
_entity.type
_entity.pdbx_description
1 polymer ?
#
loop_
_entity_poly.entity_id
_entity_poly.type
_entity_poly.pdbx_seq_one_letter_code
_entity_poly.pdbx_strand_id
1 'polypeptide(L)'
;MAYHGVAPARIAHGPSPVEALARFFPDATPVRMPVQLARILDASVDADFSESTVLEFGTPREVLFACNTPLEFADELRLRTNDGSLDVRVSVVAVQYQPGKTLVAARFLGEVPNWIVKS
;
A
#
# COMPACT_ATOMS: atom_id res chain seq x y z
N MET A 1 15.19 -27.70 16.68
CA MET A 1 14.88 -27.32 16.74
C MET A 1 14.50 -26.71 16.35
N ALA A 2 14.25 -26.72 16.15
CA ALA A 2 13.77 -26.11 15.87
C ALA A 2 13.39 -25.61 15.42
N TYR A 3 13.38 -25.71 15.37
CA TYR A 3 12.97 -24.98 15.10
C TYR A 3 12.55 -24.82 14.57
N HIS A 4 12.40 -25.14 14.27
CA HIS A 4 11.99 -24.83 14.09
C HIS A 4 11.41 -24.47 13.88
N GLY A 5 11.60 -24.94 13.39
CA GLY A 5 10.70 -24.63 13.30
C GLY A 5 9.87 -23.67 13.63
N VAL A 6 9.56 -23.71 14.02
CA VAL A 6 9.12 -22.71 14.40
C VAL A 6 9.12 -21.55 13.76
N ALA A 7 9.70 -21.40 13.15
CA ALA A 7 9.91 -20.18 12.55
C ALA A 7 8.78 -19.62 11.77
N PRO A 8 8.04 -20.37 11.02
CA PRO A 8 6.97 -19.79 10.22
C PRO A 8 5.96 -19.01 11.03
N ALA A 9 5.58 -19.55 12.14
CA ALA A 9 4.63 -18.87 12.96
C ALA A 9 5.19 -17.55 13.47
N ARG A 10 6.45 -17.56 13.68
CA ARG A 10 7.09 -16.37 14.12
C ARG A 10 7.11 -15.29 13.08
N ILE A 11 7.20 -15.69 11.84
CA ILE A 11 7.20 -14.73 10.74
C ILE A 11 5.91 -13.92 10.74
N ALA A 12 4.81 -14.54 11.11
CA ALA A 12 3.53 -13.84 11.15
C ALA A 12 3.54 -12.67 12.10
N HIS A 13 4.43 -12.67 13.05
CA HIS A 13 4.53 -11.60 14.03
C HIS A 13 5.73 -10.69 13.81
N GLY A 14 6.52 -10.98 12.80
CA GLY A 14 7.65 -10.13 12.49
C GLY A 14 7.21 -8.86 11.78
N PRO A 15 8.10 -7.91 11.63
CA PRO A 15 7.79 -6.70 10.88
C PRO A 15 7.49 -7.06 9.44
N SER A 16 6.49 -6.41 8.86
CA SER A 16 6.23 -6.60 7.45
C SER A 16 7.31 -5.89 6.64
N PRO A 17 7.54 -6.32 5.39
CA PRO A 17 8.47 -5.60 4.53
C PRO A 17 8.09 -4.14 4.36
N VAL A 18 6.80 -3.83 4.39
CA VAL A 18 6.31 -2.46 4.26
C VAL A 18 6.75 -1.62 5.44
N GLU A 19 6.91 -2.24 6.61
CA GLU A 19 7.37 -1.51 7.78
C GLU A 19 8.77 -0.94 7.57
N ALA A 20 9.63 -1.66 6.87
CA ALA A 20 10.96 -1.14 6.56
C ALA A 20 10.86 0.10 5.65
N LEU A 21 9.93 0.06 4.68
CA LEU A 21 9.69 1.20 3.83
C LEU A 21 9.15 2.38 4.62
N ALA A 22 8.33 2.11 5.63
CA ALA A 22 7.72 3.16 6.44
C ALA A 22 8.75 3.99 7.19
N ARG A 23 9.95 3.46 7.39
CA ARG A 23 11.01 4.22 8.07
C ARG A 23 11.41 5.48 7.33
N PHE A 24 11.15 5.53 6.04
CA PHE A 24 11.42 6.72 5.24
C PHE A 24 10.29 7.74 5.30
N PHE A 25 9.25 7.46 6.06
CA PHE A 25 8.09 8.32 6.18
C PHE A 25 7.79 8.54 7.67
N PRO A 26 8.41 9.56 8.29
CA PRO A 26 8.32 9.73 9.75
C PRO A 26 6.91 9.85 10.29
N ASP A 27 5.98 10.33 9.46
CA ASP A 27 4.59 10.49 9.89
C ASP A 27 3.75 9.25 9.65
N ALA A 28 4.36 8.14 9.20
CA ALA A 28 3.60 6.94 8.87
C ALA A 28 2.98 6.32 10.11
N THR A 29 1.70 6.01 10.00
CA THR A 29 0.91 5.41 11.06
C THR A 29 0.32 4.11 10.53
N PRO A 30 0.31 3.03 11.32
CA PRO A 30 -0.36 1.80 10.89
C PRO A 30 -1.85 2.02 10.68
N VAL A 31 -2.39 1.57 9.55
CA VAL A 31 -3.80 1.79 9.24
C VAL A 31 -4.57 0.51 8.91
N ARG A 32 -3.96 -0.48 8.29
CA ARG A 32 -4.58 -1.77 7.96
C ARG A 32 -5.92 -1.65 7.25
N MET A 33 -5.89 -1.03 6.09
CA MET A 33 -7.11 -0.77 5.33
C MET A 33 -7.11 -1.58 4.04
N PRO A 34 -8.01 -2.59 3.91
CA PRO A 34 -8.09 -3.34 2.66
C PRO A 34 -8.63 -2.47 1.53
N VAL A 35 -7.99 -2.56 0.37
CA VAL A 35 -8.37 -1.77 -0.79
C VAL A 35 -8.28 -2.60 -2.06
N GLN A 36 -9.00 -2.15 -3.08
CA GLN A 36 -8.87 -2.59 -4.45
C GLN A 36 -7.95 -1.63 -5.16
N LEU A 37 -7.06 -2.19 -5.97
CA LEU A 37 -5.99 -1.45 -6.64
C LEU A 37 -6.16 -1.58 -8.14
N ALA A 38 -6.15 -0.45 -8.84
CA ALA A 38 -6.20 -0.44 -10.28
C ALA A 38 -5.16 0.53 -10.83
N ARG A 39 -4.44 0.10 -11.86
CA ARG A 39 -3.45 0.95 -12.51
C ARG A 39 -4.14 1.81 -13.55
N ILE A 40 -3.89 3.09 -13.51
CA ILE A 40 -4.47 4.02 -14.48
C ILE A 40 -3.46 4.23 -15.58
N LEU A 41 -3.78 3.70 -16.76
CA LEU A 41 -2.89 3.81 -17.93
C LEU A 41 -3.23 4.98 -18.80
N ASP A 42 -4.47 5.41 -18.74
CA ASP A 42 -4.96 6.51 -19.55
C ASP A 42 -5.95 7.29 -18.70
N ALA A 43 -5.72 8.58 -18.57
CA ALA A 43 -6.49 9.40 -17.65
C ALA A 43 -7.98 9.41 -17.95
N SER A 44 -8.38 9.08 -19.17
CA SER A 44 -9.77 9.11 -19.57
C SER A 44 -10.50 7.81 -19.33
N VAL A 45 -9.81 6.76 -18.93
CA VAL A 45 -10.38 5.42 -18.84
C VAL A 45 -10.67 5.06 -17.39
N ASP A 46 -11.83 4.49 -17.15
CA ASP A 46 -12.13 3.88 -15.89
C ASP A 46 -11.24 2.66 -15.70
N ALA A 47 -10.51 2.67 -14.63
CA ALA A 47 -9.59 1.59 -14.34
C ALA A 47 -10.34 0.38 -13.80
N ASP A 48 -9.99 -0.80 -14.31
CA ASP A 48 -10.50 -2.04 -13.75
C ASP A 48 -9.66 -2.40 -12.55
N PHE A 49 -10.31 -2.71 -11.44
CA PHE A 49 -9.60 -3.09 -10.24
C PHE A 49 -9.08 -4.51 -10.39
N SER A 50 -7.77 -4.63 -10.39
CA SER A 50 -7.11 -5.87 -10.75
C SER A 50 -6.45 -6.58 -9.58
N GLU A 51 -6.33 -5.94 -8.44
CA GLU A 51 -5.65 -6.54 -7.31
C GLU A 51 -6.21 -6.00 -6.01
N SER A 52 -6.29 -6.88 -5.02
CA SER A 52 -6.64 -6.49 -3.65
C SER A 52 -5.38 -6.45 -2.82
N THR A 53 -5.24 -5.44 -2.00
CA THR A 53 -4.14 -5.35 -1.06
C THR A 53 -4.59 -4.66 0.20
N VAL A 54 -3.67 -4.41 1.11
CA VAL A 54 -3.94 -3.73 2.37
C VAL A 54 -3.00 -2.54 2.47
N LEU A 55 -3.58 -1.36 2.70
CA LEU A 55 -2.76 -0.21 3.06
C LEU A 55 -2.28 -0.45 4.48
N GLU A 56 -0.99 -0.63 4.66
CA GLU A 56 -0.43 -1.01 5.95
C GLU A 56 -0.04 0.20 6.79
N PHE A 57 0.40 1.25 6.12
CA PHE A 57 0.76 2.50 6.78
C PHE A 57 0.23 3.66 5.97
N GLY A 58 0.03 4.79 6.63
CA GLY A 58 -0.39 5.99 5.96
C GLY A 58 0.14 7.23 6.64
N THR A 59 0.30 8.27 5.84
CA THR A 59 0.56 9.63 6.32
C THR A 59 -0.58 10.49 5.82
N PRO A 60 -0.65 11.76 6.19
CA PRO A 60 -1.67 12.63 5.59
C PRO A 60 -1.57 12.74 4.07
N ARG A 61 -0.44 12.36 3.48
CA ARG A 61 -0.21 12.52 2.05
C ARG A 61 0.07 11.24 1.31
N GLU A 62 0.49 10.17 2.00
CA GLU A 62 0.94 8.96 1.34
C GLU A 62 0.30 7.72 1.92
N VAL A 63 0.27 6.67 1.11
CA VAL A 63 -0.11 5.33 1.53
C VAL A 63 1.04 4.38 1.24
N LEU A 64 1.22 3.38 2.10
CA LEU A 64 2.27 2.38 1.95
C LEU A 64 1.64 1.00 1.94
N PHE A 65 2.00 0.21 0.94
CA PHE A 65 1.41 -1.12 0.77
C PHE A 65 2.35 -2.02 -0.04
N ALA A 66 2.02 -3.29 -0.08
CA ALA A 66 2.69 -4.25 -0.94
C ALA A 66 1.69 -4.78 -1.96
N CYS A 67 2.15 -5.08 -3.16
CA CYS A 67 1.31 -5.66 -4.20
C CYS A 67 2.11 -6.65 -5.03
N ASN A 68 1.40 -7.44 -5.84
CA ASN A 68 2.04 -8.39 -6.72
C ASN A 68 2.39 -7.78 -8.07
N THR A 69 1.70 -6.71 -8.44
CA THR A 69 1.94 -6.03 -9.72
C THR A 69 3.23 -5.22 -9.62
N PRO A 70 4.14 -5.38 -10.57
CA PRO A 70 5.38 -4.57 -10.57
C PRO A 70 5.06 -3.15 -11.02
N LEU A 71 4.97 -2.26 -10.06
CA LEU A 71 4.71 -0.85 -10.33
C LEU A 71 6.03 -0.09 -10.43
N GLU A 72 5.98 1.07 -11.05
CA GLU A 72 7.13 1.92 -11.24
C GLU A 72 6.87 3.31 -10.71
N PHE A 73 7.93 4.05 -10.50
CA PHE A 73 7.84 5.44 -10.09
C PHE A 73 6.94 6.21 -11.06
N ALA A 74 6.08 7.03 -10.50
CA ALA A 74 5.14 7.88 -11.23
C ALA A 74 3.95 7.15 -11.84
N ASP A 75 3.85 5.83 -11.68
CA ASP A 75 2.60 5.15 -12.05
C ASP A 75 1.45 5.73 -11.24
N GLU A 76 0.31 5.87 -11.89
CA GLU A 76 -0.89 6.35 -11.22
C GLU A 76 -1.82 5.19 -10.95
N LEU A 77 -2.42 5.21 -9.77
CA LEU A 77 -3.29 4.14 -9.31
C LEU A 77 -4.58 4.73 -8.77
N ARG A 78 -5.64 3.93 -8.86
CA ARG A 78 -6.87 4.20 -8.13
C ARG A 78 -6.97 3.19 -7.00
N LEU A 79 -7.24 3.67 -5.81
CA LEU A 79 -7.43 2.83 -4.63
C LEU A 79 -8.83 3.04 -4.11
N ARG A 80 -9.53 1.96 -3.84
CA ARG A 80 -10.90 2.04 -3.35
C ARG A 80 -11.14 0.98 -2.29
N THR A 81 -11.71 1.39 -1.16
CA THR A 81 -12.17 0.43 -0.15
C THR A 81 -13.45 -0.24 -0.64
N ASN A 82 -13.75 -1.42 -0.10
CA ASN A 82 -14.93 -2.16 -0.51
C ASN A 82 -16.23 -1.40 -0.25
N ASP A 83 -16.25 -0.60 0.80
CA ASP A 83 -17.45 0.17 1.15
C ASP A 83 -17.47 1.56 0.50
N GLY A 84 -16.44 1.88 -0.28
CA GLY A 84 -16.37 3.18 -0.95
C GLY A 84 -15.99 4.34 -0.06
N SER A 85 -15.64 4.09 1.19
CA SER A 85 -15.29 5.17 2.12
C SER A 85 -14.01 5.88 1.71
N LEU A 86 -13.12 5.18 1.00
CA LEU A 86 -11.94 5.78 0.41
C LEU A 86 -11.94 5.40 -1.06
N ASP A 87 -11.83 6.39 -1.94
CA ASP A 87 -11.75 6.19 -3.38
C ASP A 87 -10.91 7.33 -3.92
N VAL A 88 -9.62 7.05 -4.12
CA VAL A 88 -8.63 8.09 -4.38
C VAL A 88 -7.69 7.69 -5.48
N ARG A 89 -7.03 8.69 -6.06
CA ARG A 89 -5.95 8.47 -7.00
C ARG A 89 -4.64 8.83 -6.34
N VAL A 90 -3.63 8.03 -6.62
CA VAL A 90 -2.29 8.22 -6.06
C VAL A 90 -1.26 8.05 -7.17
N SER A 91 -0.08 8.60 -6.92
CA SER A 91 1.07 8.41 -7.80
C SER A 91 2.18 7.76 -7.01
N VAL A 92 2.82 6.76 -7.59
CA VAL A 92 3.91 6.03 -6.94
C VAL A 92 5.11 6.97 -6.78
N VAL A 93 5.59 7.10 -5.55
CA VAL A 93 6.75 7.95 -5.25
C VAL A 93 7.96 7.15 -4.80
N ALA A 94 7.79 5.89 -4.41
CA ALA A 94 8.90 5.02 -4.07
C ALA A 94 8.48 3.58 -4.25
N VAL A 95 9.39 2.77 -4.76
CA VAL A 95 9.17 1.33 -4.90
C VAL A 95 10.40 0.58 -4.42
N GLN A 96 10.16 -0.61 -3.94
CA GLN A 96 11.22 -1.54 -3.61
C GLN A 96 10.78 -2.91 -4.09
N TYR A 97 11.54 -3.48 -5.02
CA TYR A 97 11.18 -4.78 -5.58
C TYR A 97 11.76 -5.89 -4.73
N GLN A 98 10.93 -6.87 -4.44
CA GLN A 98 11.33 -8.07 -3.73
C GLN A 98 10.80 -9.28 -4.50
N PRO A 99 11.37 -10.46 -4.28
CA PRO A 99 10.84 -11.65 -4.95
C PRO A 99 9.36 -11.82 -4.66
N GLY A 100 8.55 -11.82 -5.72
CA GLY A 100 7.13 -12.04 -5.63
C GLY A 100 6.30 -10.85 -5.17
N LYS A 101 6.90 -9.69 -4.91
CA LYS A 101 6.10 -8.54 -4.48
C LYS A 101 6.82 -7.22 -4.73
N THR A 102 6.04 -6.16 -4.77
CA THR A 102 6.54 -4.79 -4.88
C THR A 102 6.06 -4.02 -3.67
N LEU A 103 6.99 -3.39 -2.97
CA LEU A 103 6.65 -2.49 -1.86
C LEU A 103 6.51 -1.10 -2.43
N VAL A 104 5.44 -0.40 -2.05
CA VAL A 104 5.06 0.85 -2.69
C VAL A 104 4.74 1.91 -1.67
N ALA A 105 5.27 3.09 -1.91
CA ALA A 105 4.76 4.31 -1.28
C ALA A 105 4.18 5.16 -2.39
N ALA A 106 2.94 5.62 -2.21
CA ALA A 106 2.25 6.40 -3.21
C ALA A 106 1.62 7.63 -2.56
N ARG A 107 1.65 8.74 -3.27
CA ARG A 107 1.16 10.02 -2.76
C ARG A 107 -0.18 10.33 -3.39
N PHE A 108 -1.10 10.83 -2.57
CA PHE A 108 -2.41 11.25 -3.06
C PHE A 108 -2.24 12.38 -4.09
N LEU A 109 -3.00 12.30 -5.17
CA LEU A 109 -2.98 13.33 -6.21
C LEU A 109 -3.84 14.53 -5.83
N GLY A 110 -4.68 14.41 -4.82
CA GLY A 110 -5.46 15.50 -4.30
C GLY A 110 -5.43 15.46 -2.79
N GLU A 111 -6.10 16.41 -2.16
CA GLU A 111 -6.19 16.41 -0.72
C GLU A 111 -7.19 15.37 -0.25
N VAL A 112 -6.81 14.59 0.75
CA VAL A 112 -7.67 13.57 1.33
C VAL A 112 -7.64 13.80 2.85
N PRO A 113 -8.43 14.74 3.35
CA PRO A 113 -8.38 15.07 4.77
C PRO A 113 -8.96 13.96 5.62
N ASN A 114 -8.34 13.76 6.77
CA ASN A 114 -8.87 12.86 7.81
C ASN A 114 -9.09 11.43 7.36
N TRP A 115 -8.31 10.96 6.39
CA TRP A 115 -8.48 9.58 5.92
C TRP A 115 -7.92 8.56 6.91
N ILE A 116 -6.97 8.96 7.74
CA ILE A 116 -6.42 8.08 8.76
C ILE A 116 -7.32 8.12 9.97
N VAL A 117 -7.95 7.00 10.26
CA VAL A 117 -8.81 6.89 11.42
C VAL A 117 -7.98 6.34 12.56
N LYS A 118 -7.87 7.11 13.62
CA LYS A 118 -7.16 6.66 14.81
C LYS A 118 -8.12 5.91 15.69
N SER A 119 -7.73 4.72 16.02
CA SER A 119 -8.54 3.91 16.92
C SER A 119 -7.98 3.98 18.34
#